data_d05c0d28cc617a446706bb30c8733998
#
_entry.id   d05c0d28cc617a446706bb30c8733998
#
_cell.length_a   1.000
_cell.length_b   1.000
_cell.length_c   1.000
_cell.angle_alpha   90.00
_cell.angle_beta   90.00
_cell.angle_gamma   90.00
#
_symmetry.space_group_name_H-M   'P 1'
#
loop_
_entity.id
_entity.type
_entity.pdbx_description
1 polymer ?
#
loop_
_entity_poly.entity_id
_entity_poly.type
_entity_poly.pdbx_seq_one_letter_code
_entity_poly.pdbx_strand_id
1 'polypeptide(L)'
;QSSNEKFEIKVRDWSAANRIGISKLLTSLNEIRSKHAATTSYHNLTILPSANENIIAFARQTEGRFTKDGRTDTLIVVVNLDPYNEQQSSIHVDAKALGLPTEHPYRVKDQLTGREYDWSWDNFVSLAPWADVAHVFHVETGEQPLD
;
A
#
# COMPACT_ATOMS: atom_id res chain seq x y z
N GLN A 1 7.84 -1.25 -18.90
CA GLN A 1 7.64 -2.13 -17.78
C GLN A 1 7.25 -1.38 -16.53
N SER A 2 6.20 -1.79 -15.92
CA SER A 2 5.66 -1.05 -14.80
C SER A 2 6.21 -1.56 -13.48
N SER A 3 6.17 -0.70 -12.47
CA SER A 3 6.53 -1.10 -11.12
C SER A 3 5.57 -2.16 -10.59
N ASN A 4 4.32 -2.11 -11.04
CA ASN A 4 3.34 -3.08 -10.60
C ASN A 4 3.72 -4.48 -11.01
N GLU A 5 4.23 -4.61 -12.23
CA GLU A 5 4.67 -5.92 -12.68
C GLU A 5 5.79 -6.46 -11.84
N LYS A 6 6.69 -5.58 -11.41
CA LYS A 6 7.78 -6.02 -10.56
C LYS A 6 7.28 -6.49 -9.22
N PHE A 7 6.32 -5.80 -8.63
CA PHE A 7 5.73 -6.24 -7.39
C PHE A 7 5.07 -7.60 -7.57
N GLU A 8 4.29 -7.75 -8.61
CA GLU A 8 3.56 -8.99 -8.83
C GLU A 8 4.49 -10.18 -9.03
N ILE A 9 5.57 -9.97 -9.77
CA ILE A 9 6.52 -11.04 -10.02
C ILE A 9 7.23 -11.45 -8.75
N LYS A 10 7.54 -10.48 -7.90
CA LYS A 10 8.38 -10.73 -6.74
C LYS A 10 7.63 -11.25 -5.53
N VAL A 11 6.31 -11.32 -5.58
CA VAL A 11 5.55 -11.66 -4.37
C VAL A 11 5.92 -13.01 -3.80
N ARG A 12 6.25 -13.95 -4.66
CA ARG A 12 6.56 -15.29 -4.17
C ARG A 12 7.96 -15.41 -3.62
N ASP A 13 8.82 -14.48 -4.04
CA ASP A 13 10.24 -14.59 -3.76
C ASP A 13 10.71 -13.46 -2.88
N TRP A 14 9.94 -13.15 -1.85
CA TRP A 14 10.33 -12.12 -0.93
C TRP A 14 11.50 -12.60 -0.10
N SER A 15 12.66 -12.60 -0.73
CA SER A 15 13.91 -12.99 -0.10
C SER A 15 14.34 -11.91 0.89
N ALA A 16 15.36 -12.24 1.67
CA ALA A 16 15.93 -11.27 2.60
C ALA A 16 16.39 -10.01 1.87
N ALA A 17 16.97 -10.17 0.68
CA ALA A 17 17.43 -9.02 -0.08
C ALA A 17 16.31 -8.10 -0.48
N ASN A 18 15.17 -8.68 -0.92
CA ASN A 18 14.01 -7.87 -1.29
C ASN A 18 13.44 -7.15 -0.10
N ARG A 19 13.39 -7.81 1.06
CA ARG A 19 12.91 -7.16 2.27
C ARG A 19 13.79 -6.00 2.67
N ILE A 20 15.11 -6.17 2.56
CA ILE A 20 16.03 -5.10 2.87
C ILE A 20 15.81 -3.93 1.93
N GLY A 21 15.63 -4.20 0.65
CA GLY A 21 15.41 -3.14 -0.33
C GLY A 21 14.13 -2.37 -0.04
N ILE A 22 13.06 -3.07 0.31
CA ILE A 22 11.79 -2.43 0.65
C ILE A 22 11.95 -1.62 1.92
N SER A 23 12.62 -2.18 2.93
CA SER A 23 12.84 -1.46 4.17
C SER A 23 13.59 -0.16 3.94
N LYS A 24 14.62 -0.19 3.09
CA LYS A 24 15.37 1.02 2.78
C LYS A 24 14.50 2.06 2.09
N LEU A 25 13.69 1.63 1.14
CA LEU A 25 12.77 2.53 0.47
C LEU A 25 11.83 3.18 1.46
N LEU A 26 11.24 2.36 2.32
CA LEU A 26 10.26 2.86 3.27
C LEU A 26 10.91 3.75 4.32
N THR A 27 12.15 3.45 4.71
CA THR A 27 12.88 4.32 5.63
C THR A 27 13.07 5.69 4.98
N SER A 28 13.44 5.71 3.71
CA SER A 28 13.60 6.98 2.99
C SER A 28 12.30 7.75 2.94
N LEU A 29 11.20 7.06 2.64
CA LEU A 29 9.89 7.71 2.58
C LEU A 29 9.50 8.24 3.95
N ASN A 30 9.79 7.50 5.00
CA ASN A 30 9.49 7.93 6.35
C ASN A 30 10.29 9.18 6.74
N GLU A 31 11.54 9.24 6.32
CA GLU A 31 12.35 10.42 6.55
C GLU A 31 11.79 11.63 5.82
N ILE A 32 11.35 11.43 4.58
CA ILE A 32 10.73 12.50 3.81
C ILE A 32 9.49 13.00 4.53
N ARG A 33 8.65 12.08 5.01
CA ARG A 33 7.44 12.44 5.74
C ARG A 33 7.78 13.21 7.02
N SER A 34 8.82 12.78 7.71
CA SER A 34 9.23 13.40 8.96
C SER A 34 9.69 14.83 8.74
N LYS A 35 10.45 15.07 7.67
CA LYS A 35 10.97 16.40 7.37
C LYS A 35 9.92 17.33 6.80
N HIS A 36 8.95 16.78 6.09
CA HIS A 36 7.95 17.56 5.38
C HIS A 36 6.56 17.09 5.80
N ALA A 37 6.26 17.28 7.08
CA ALA A 37 5.04 16.73 7.65
C ALA A 37 3.77 17.17 6.91
N ALA A 38 3.79 18.35 6.32
CA ALA A 38 2.64 18.84 5.60
C ALA A 38 2.51 18.23 4.21
N THR A 39 3.55 17.55 3.73
CA THR A 39 3.56 16.97 2.40
C THR A 39 3.47 15.47 2.52
N THR A 40 2.39 14.90 2.03
CA THR A 40 2.18 13.45 2.11
C THR A 40 2.36 12.76 0.77
N SER A 41 2.62 13.51 -0.29
CA SER A 41 2.81 12.94 -1.61
C SER A 41 4.24 13.16 -2.07
N TYR A 42 4.75 12.18 -2.80
CA TYR A 42 6.06 12.25 -3.43
C TYR A 42 5.93 11.57 -4.78
N HIS A 43 6.00 12.37 -5.83
CA HIS A 43 5.67 11.90 -7.17
C HIS A 43 4.24 11.36 -7.15
N ASN A 44 4.05 10.09 -7.45
CA ASN A 44 2.72 9.50 -7.39
C ASN A 44 2.53 8.65 -6.14
N LEU A 45 3.34 8.92 -5.11
CA LEU A 45 3.25 8.22 -3.84
C LEU A 45 2.56 9.10 -2.81
N THR A 46 1.70 8.50 -2.01
CA THR A 46 1.05 9.16 -0.90
C THR A 46 1.31 8.35 0.34
N ILE A 47 1.90 8.96 1.36
CA ILE A 47 2.16 8.26 2.62
C ILE A 47 0.85 8.18 3.39
N LEU A 48 0.53 6.99 3.87
CA LEU A 48 -0.69 6.77 4.63
C LEU A 48 -0.35 6.75 6.12
N PRO A 49 -1.07 7.52 6.94
CA PRO A 49 -0.80 7.54 8.38
C PRO A 49 -0.98 6.17 9.01
N SER A 50 -0.04 5.80 9.85
CA SER A 50 -0.08 4.55 10.59
C SER A 50 -0.02 4.87 12.07
N ALA A 51 -0.81 4.15 12.87
CA ALA A 51 -0.83 4.33 14.31
C ALA A 51 0.38 3.71 15.01
N ASN A 52 1.17 2.95 14.28
CA ASN A 52 2.34 2.24 14.84
C ASN A 52 3.53 2.56 13.95
N GLU A 53 4.57 3.17 14.53
CA GLU A 53 5.72 3.58 13.76
C GLU A 53 6.54 2.41 13.21
N ASN A 54 6.29 1.20 13.68
CA ASN A 54 6.93 0.01 13.10
C ASN A 54 6.23 -0.50 11.86
N ILE A 55 5.06 0.04 11.56
CA ILE A 55 4.35 -0.31 10.33
C ILE A 55 4.20 0.95 9.50
N ILE A 56 4.63 0.87 8.26
CA ILE A 56 4.56 2.01 7.36
C ILE A 56 3.71 1.63 6.15
N ALA A 57 2.97 2.60 5.64
CA ALA A 57 2.09 2.36 4.52
C ALA A 57 2.14 3.51 3.54
N PHE A 58 1.96 3.20 2.27
CA PHE A 58 1.87 4.23 1.25
C PHE A 58 1.00 3.72 0.10
N ALA A 59 0.46 4.67 -0.64
CA ALA A 59 -0.30 4.38 -1.85
C ALA A 59 0.47 4.90 -3.05
N ARG A 60 0.44 4.15 -4.13
CA ARG A 60 1.01 4.56 -5.39
C ARG A 60 -0.09 4.50 -6.44
N GLN A 61 -0.24 5.58 -7.18
CA GLN A 61 -1.29 5.66 -8.20
C GLN A 61 -0.70 5.89 -9.56
N THR A 62 -1.25 5.18 -10.53
CA THR A 62 -0.92 5.39 -11.94
C THR A 62 -2.15 5.99 -12.60
N GLU A 63 -1.97 7.14 -13.22
CA GLU A 63 -3.10 7.83 -13.85
C GLU A 63 -3.67 6.99 -14.98
N GLY A 64 -4.97 7.15 -15.18
CA GLY A 64 -5.69 6.35 -16.15
C GLY A 64 -5.13 6.43 -17.56
N ARG A 65 -4.54 7.59 -17.93
CA ARG A 65 -3.99 7.73 -19.28
C ARG A 65 -2.80 6.82 -19.53
N PHE A 66 -2.24 6.24 -18.47
CA PHE A 66 -1.11 5.32 -18.57
C PHE A 66 -1.50 3.88 -18.29
N THR A 67 -2.80 3.59 -18.12
CA THR A 67 -3.25 2.25 -17.81
C THR A 67 -4.03 1.69 -18.99
N LYS A 68 -4.16 0.36 -19.02
CA LYS A 68 -4.83 -0.29 -20.13
C LYS A 68 -6.31 0.02 -20.18
N ASP A 69 -6.95 0.13 -19.04
CA ASP A 69 -8.39 0.32 -18.98
C ASP A 69 -8.80 1.79 -18.82
N GLY A 70 -7.85 2.70 -18.84
CA GLY A 70 -8.15 4.12 -18.73
C GLY A 70 -8.52 4.59 -17.36
N ARG A 71 -8.39 3.74 -16.35
CA ARG A 71 -8.72 4.09 -14.97
C ARG A 71 -7.47 4.23 -14.15
N THR A 72 -7.54 5.10 -13.14
CA THR A 72 -6.44 5.24 -12.21
C THR A 72 -6.25 3.92 -11.47
N ASP A 73 -5.01 3.46 -11.44
CA ASP A 73 -4.65 2.22 -10.79
C ASP A 73 -3.99 2.55 -9.46
N THR A 74 -4.47 1.94 -8.38
CA THR A 74 -3.97 2.23 -7.03
C THR A 74 -3.44 0.97 -6.38
N LEU A 75 -2.20 1.06 -5.92
CA LEU A 75 -1.59 0.05 -5.08
C LEU A 75 -1.38 0.64 -3.69
N ILE A 76 -1.66 -0.15 -2.67
CA ILE A 76 -1.39 0.24 -1.29
C ILE A 76 -0.41 -0.78 -0.72
N VAL A 77 0.72 -0.30 -0.24
CA VAL A 77 1.77 -1.15 0.31
C VAL A 77 1.86 -0.88 1.81
N VAL A 78 1.85 -1.95 2.61
CA VAL A 78 1.95 -1.88 4.06
C VAL A 78 3.05 -2.83 4.48
N VAL A 79 4.00 -2.36 5.27
CA VAL A 79 5.16 -3.18 5.64
C VAL A 79 5.43 -3.06 7.13
N ASN A 80 5.70 -4.21 7.74
CA ASN A 80 6.21 -4.26 9.10
C ASN A 80 7.74 -4.14 9.06
N LEU A 81 8.25 -3.09 9.66
CA LEU A 81 9.69 -2.82 9.67
C LEU A 81 10.41 -3.55 10.79
N ASP A 82 9.66 -4.19 11.70
CA ASP A 82 10.27 -4.91 12.82
C ASP A 82 10.62 -6.32 12.35
N PRO A 83 11.91 -6.67 12.28
CA PRO A 83 12.31 -7.97 11.77
C PRO A 83 12.09 -9.12 12.75
N TYR A 84 11.67 -8.82 13.99
CA TYR A 84 11.60 -9.83 15.02
C TYR A 84 10.20 -10.05 15.58
N ASN A 85 9.34 -9.05 15.54
CA ASN A 85 8.08 -9.09 16.26
C ASN A 85 6.91 -8.81 15.36
N GLU A 86 5.77 -9.41 15.72
CA GLU A 86 4.51 -9.06 15.09
C GLU A 86 4.15 -7.63 15.48
N GLN A 87 3.64 -6.88 14.53
CA GLN A 87 3.20 -5.52 14.75
C GLN A 87 1.79 -5.35 14.21
N GLN A 88 1.01 -4.54 14.88
CA GLN A 88 -0.36 -4.26 14.50
C GLN A 88 -0.55 -2.75 14.44
N SER A 89 -1.40 -2.32 13.54
CA SER A 89 -1.65 -0.90 13.38
C SER A 89 -2.99 -0.67 12.72
N SER A 90 -3.49 0.53 12.89
CA SER A 90 -4.56 1.06 12.07
C SER A 90 -3.93 1.95 11.02
N ILE A 91 -4.32 1.75 9.77
CA ILE A 91 -3.84 2.54 8.64
C ILE A 91 -4.96 3.43 8.17
N HIS A 92 -4.70 4.73 8.16
CA HIS A 92 -5.70 5.71 7.75
C HIS A 92 -5.57 5.99 6.26
N VAL A 93 -6.68 5.92 5.55
CA VAL A 93 -6.72 6.22 4.12
C VAL A 93 -7.69 7.37 3.88
N ASP A 94 -7.16 8.46 3.33
CA ASP A 94 -8.02 9.56 2.90
C ASP A 94 -8.54 9.18 1.52
N ALA A 95 -9.65 8.48 1.51
CA ALA A 95 -10.20 7.94 0.27
C ALA A 95 -10.54 9.04 -0.73
N LYS A 96 -11.03 10.17 -0.24
CA LYS A 96 -11.37 11.27 -1.12
C LYS A 96 -10.15 11.78 -1.87
N ALA A 97 -9.04 11.92 -1.16
CA ALA A 97 -7.82 12.40 -1.77
C ALA A 97 -7.29 11.44 -2.82
N LEU A 98 -7.55 10.16 -2.66
CA LEU A 98 -7.09 9.13 -3.59
C LEU A 98 -8.11 8.79 -4.68
N GLY A 99 -9.26 9.45 -4.67
CA GLY A 99 -10.29 9.15 -5.66
C GLY A 99 -10.98 7.83 -5.43
N LEU A 100 -10.97 7.34 -4.20
CA LEU A 100 -11.61 6.08 -3.84
C LEU A 100 -12.99 6.33 -3.27
N PRO A 101 -13.85 5.30 -3.24
CA PRO A 101 -15.17 5.46 -2.66
C PRO A 101 -15.12 5.94 -1.22
N THR A 102 -15.97 6.90 -0.88
CA THR A 102 -16.02 7.45 0.47
C THR A 102 -17.25 7.04 1.24
N GLU A 103 -18.26 6.51 0.55
CA GLU A 103 -19.55 6.19 1.18
C GLU A 103 -19.73 4.70 1.42
N HIS A 104 -18.78 3.91 0.98
CA HIS A 104 -18.82 2.48 1.22
C HIS A 104 -17.40 1.96 1.14
N PRO A 105 -17.15 0.76 1.67
CA PRO A 105 -15.83 0.16 1.57
C PRO A 105 -15.46 -0.13 0.13
N TYR A 106 -14.18 -0.21 -0.12
CA TYR A 106 -13.67 -0.63 -1.42
C TYR A 106 -12.86 -1.91 -1.22
N ARG A 107 -12.83 -2.74 -2.25
CA ARG A 107 -12.16 -4.02 -2.19
C ARG A 107 -10.69 -3.85 -2.49
N VAL A 108 -9.84 -4.45 -1.66
CA VAL A 108 -8.40 -4.52 -1.93
C VAL A 108 -8.01 -5.99 -2.01
N LYS A 109 -7.13 -6.30 -2.96
CA LYS A 109 -6.66 -7.67 -3.15
C LYS A 109 -5.15 -7.71 -2.93
N ASP A 110 -4.74 -8.55 -1.98
CA ASP A 110 -3.33 -8.68 -1.65
C ASP A 110 -2.64 -9.48 -2.75
N GLN A 111 -1.69 -8.86 -3.43
CA GLN A 111 -0.97 -9.50 -4.52
C GLN A 111 -0.02 -10.57 -4.01
N LEU A 112 0.28 -10.58 -2.72
CA LEU A 112 1.17 -11.58 -2.14
C LEU A 112 0.44 -12.88 -1.82
N THR A 113 -0.82 -12.79 -1.43
CA THR A 113 -1.57 -13.97 -0.96
C THR A 113 -2.81 -14.27 -1.79
N GLY A 114 -3.30 -13.30 -2.54
CA GLY A 114 -4.55 -13.42 -3.27
C GLY A 114 -5.77 -13.17 -2.42
N ARG A 115 -5.60 -12.87 -1.15
CA ARG A 115 -6.73 -12.59 -0.27
C ARG A 115 -7.31 -11.23 -0.54
N GLU A 116 -8.60 -11.09 -0.28
CA GLU A 116 -9.30 -9.83 -0.51
C GLU A 116 -9.88 -9.33 0.79
N TYR A 117 -9.91 -8.01 0.92
CA TYR A 117 -10.41 -7.35 2.12
C TYR A 117 -11.21 -6.13 1.71
N ASP A 118 -12.12 -5.70 2.59
CA ASP A 118 -12.83 -4.46 2.40
C ASP A 118 -12.18 -3.40 3.28
N TRP A 119 -11.75 -2.33 2.64
CA TRP A 119 -11.06 -1.23 3.33
C TRP A 119 -11.91 0.03 3.28
N SER A 120 -11.68 0.91 4.24
CA SER A 120 -12.37 2.20 4.31
C SER A 120 -11.42 3.24 4.90
N TRP A 121 -11.89 4.10 5.81
CA TRP A 121 -11.05 5.16 6.37
C TRP A 121 -9.94 4.64 7.26
N ASP A 122 -10.28 3.75 8.19
CA ASP A 122 -9.30 3.21 9.12
C ASP A 122 -9.32 1.71 9.01
N ASN A 123 -8.15 1.13 8.84
CA ASN A 123 -8.04 -0.26 8.45
C ASN A 123 -7.01 -0.95 9.32
N PHE A 124 -7.43 -2.03 9.98
CA PHE A 124 -6.54 -2.78 10.86
C PHE A 124 -5.64 -3.69 10.05
N VAL A 125 -4.37 -3.72 10.41
CA VAL A 125 -3.42 -4.67 9.84
C VAL A 125 -2.64 -5.33 10.95
N SER A 126 -2.22 -6.58 10.70
CA SER A 126 -1.37 -7.33 11.60
C SER A 126 -0.35 -8.06 10.73
N LEU A 127 0.92 -7.76 10.95
CA LEU A 127 1.98 -8.29 10.11
C LEU A 127 3.09 -8.87 10.99
N ALA A 128 3.62 -10.01 10.58
CA ALA A 128 4.63 -10.71 11.36
C ALA A 128 5.73 -11.24 10.45
N PRO A 129 6.99 -11.24 10.93
CA PRO A 129 8.10 -11.73 10.10
C PRO A 129 7.97 -13.19 9.69
N TRP A 130 7.27 -13.98 10.51
CA TRP A 130 7.13 -15.42 10.25
C TRP A 130 5.88 -15.75 9.44
N ALA A 131 5.11 -14.74 9.10
CA ALA A 131 3.90 -14.95 8.31
C ALA A 131 3.89 -13.92 7.18
N ASP A 132 3.02 -12.92 7.27
CA ASP A 132 2.96 -11.88 6.25
C ASP A 132 3.74 -10.67 6.76
N VAL A 133 4.89 -10.40 6.16
CA VAL A 133 5.71 -9.26 6.55
C VAL A 133 5.19 -7.98 5.90
N ALA A 134 4.40 -8.11 4.85
CA ALA A 134 3.88 -6.97 4.11
C ALA A 134 2.59 -7.35 3.42
N HIS A 135 1.83 -6.33 3.06
CA HIS A 135 0.72 -6.45 2.12
C HIS A 135 1.02 -5.57 0.92
N VAL A 136 0.70 -6.07 -0.26
CA VAL A 136 0.74 -5.28 -1.48
C VAL A 136 -0.66 -5.39 -2.07
N PHE A 137 -1.49 -4.40 -1.75
CA PHE A 137 -2.89 -4.42 -2.14
C PHE A 137 -3.12 -3.70 -3.45
N HIS A 138 -3.84 -4.34 -4.34
CA HIS A 138 -4.37 -3.69 -5.51
C HIS A 138 -5.82 -3.31 -5.22
N VAL A 139 -6.17 -2.04 -5.40
CA VAL A 139 -7.53 -1.61 -5.17
C VAL A 139 -8.38 -2.02 -6.37
N GLU A 140 -9.42 -2.79 -6.09
CA GLU A 140 -10.29 -3.32 -7.15
C GLU A 140 -11.42 -2.34 -7.37
N THR A 141 -11.33 -1.59 -8.45
CA THR A 141 -12.36 -0.61 -8.78
C THR A 141 -13.05 -0.91 -10.09
N GLY A 142 -12.73 -2.08 -10.66
CA GLY A 142 -13.17 -2.38 -12.00
C GLY A 142 -14.66 -2.51 -12.17
N GLU A 143 -15.34 -2.95 -11.15
CA GLU A 143 -16.75 -3.15 -11.25
C GLU A 143 -17.54 -1.91 -10.95
N GLN A 144 -16.93 -0.79 -10.92
CA GLN A 144 -17.63 0.43 -10.74
C GLN A 144 -18.57 0.60 -11.88
N PRO A 145 -19.69 0.44 -11.70
CA PRO A 145 -20.58 0.48 -12.80
C PRO A 145 -20.69 1.83 -13.34
N LEU A 146 -20.46 1.99 -13.49
CA LEU A 146 -20.62 2.73 -14.12
C LEU A 146 -21.65 3.29 -14.20
N ASP A 147 -21.71 3.21 -14.02
CA ASP A 147 -22.58 3.51 -14.11
C ASP A 147 -23.08 3.83 -14.12
#